data_c0b70b69593594d5a2f2f2c01877d77f
#
_entry.id   c0b70b69593594d5a2f2f2c01877d77f
#
_cell.length_a   1.000
_cell.length_b   1.000
_cell.length_c   1.000
_cell.angle_alpha   90.00
_cell.angle_beta   90.00
_cell.angle_gamma   90.00
#
_symmetry.space_group_name_H-M   'P 1'
#
loop_
_entity.id
_entity.type
_entity.pdbx_description
1 polymer ?
#
loop_
_entity_poly.entity_id
_entity_poly.type
_entity_poly.pdbx_seq_one_letter_code
_entity_poly.pdbx_strand_id
1 'polypeptide(L)'
;QSTDIIDHGAKPRRQLLDWLMFHVEPEFYAAWQYYSRALKQRNSLLKTRRNISLSDIEPWNRMLSEYGEALHSQRVSIVEQWNQFFQDDLKILLPNIQIALEYSAGFHTEQGLMQDLIQYHARDLDRRYTEYGPHRADLHLKTPFGLADHVLSRGQKKLLIMALKLSQIAMLHARNKETVVLLDDLTAELDVAAQQRLIERLSQLGSQVFMTTLERESVVKHLKDLSISFQFFHVDHGQVSLAAP
;
A
#
# COMPACT_ATOMS: atom_id res chain seq x y z
N GLN A 1 6.32 11.49 -3.02
CA GLN A 1 5.41 12.08 -4.02
C GLN A 1 4.14 11.24 -4.08
N SER A 2 2.97 11.87 -4.27
CA SER A 2 1.68 11.19 -4.04
C SER A 2 1.36 10.08 -5.05
N THR A 3 1.90 10.10 -6.27
CA THR A 3 1.57 9.13 -7.33
C THR A 3 2.52 7.94 -7.44
N ASP A 4 3.57 7.87 -6.65
CA ASP A 4 4.59 6.82 -6.69
C ASP A 4 4.02 5.39 -6.57
N ILE A 5 2.92 5.22 -5.83
CA ILE A 5 2.24 3.93 -5.66
C ILE A 5 1.72 3.38 -7.01
N ILE A 6 1.29 4.27 -7.91
CA ILE A 6 0.74 3.89 -9.20
C ILE A 6 1.84 3.89 -10.27
N ASP A 7 2.64 4.96 -10.32
CA ASP A 7 3.55 5.24 -11.44
C ASP A 7 4.91 4.52 -11.32
N HIS A 8 5.32 4.08 -10.13
CA HIS A 8 6.64 3.49 -9.90
C HIS A 8 6.55 2.02 -9.46
N GLY A 9 6.69 1.10 -10.38
CA GLY A 9 6.93 -0.34 -10.16
C GLY A 9 6.25 -0.98 -8.92
N ALA A 10 6.62 -2.20 -8.62
CA ALA A 10 6.01 -2.99 -7.54
C ALA A 10 6.38 -2.55 -6.11
N LYS A 11 7.53 -1.89 -5.91
CA LYS A 11 8.05 -1.60 -4.56
C LYS A 11 7.12 -0.71 -3.72
N PRO A 12 6.61 0.46 -4.21
CA PRO A 12 5.69 1.28 -3.43
C PRO A 12 4.38 0.56 -3.09
N ARG A 13 3.86 -0.26 -4.02
CA ARG A 13 2.64 -1.05 -3.78
C ARG A 13 2.85 -2.14 -2.74
N ARG A 14 4.01 -2.83 -2.75
CA ARG A 14 4.36 -3.75 -1.64
C ARG A 14 4.46 -3.02 -0.31
N GLN A 15 5.10 -1.86 -0.27
CA GLN A 15 5.22 -1.07 0.96
C GLN A 15 3.86 -0.64 1.50
N LEU A 16 2.92 -0.29 0.62
CA LEU A 16 1.54 0.02 1.00
C LEU A 16 0.84 -1.22 1.62
N LEU A 17 0.97 -2.38 1.00
CA LEU A 17 0.43 -3.64 1.52
C LEU A 17 1.10 -4.03 2.85
N ASP A 18 2.44 -4.01 2.90
CA ASP A 18 3.20 -4.39 4.10
C ASP A 18 2.89 -3.45 5.27
N TRP A 19 2.66 -2.15 5.01
CA TRP A 19 2.22 -1.21 6.04
C TRP A 19 0.90 -1.66 6.67
N LEU A 20 -0.09 -2.03 5.87
CA LEU A 20 -1.36 -2.56 6.38
C LEU A 20 -1.12 -3.84 7.19
N MET A 21 -0.34 -4.78 6.65
CA MET A 21 -0.01 -6.05 7.30
C MET A 21 0.60 -5.87 8.69
N PHE A 22 1.55 -4.94 8.85
CA PHE A 22 2.16 -4.61 10.14
C PHE A 22 1.16 -4.20 11.22
N HIS A 23 0.06 -3.57 10.79
CA HIS A 23 -0.94 -3.09 11.74
C HIS A 23 -2.06 -4.09 12.02
N VAL A 24 -2.34 -5.01 11.09
CA VAL A 24 -3.52 -5.88 11.18
C VAL A 24 -3.19 -7.34 11.44
N GLU A 25 -1.96 -7.79 11.16
CA GLU A 25 -1.54 -9.18 11.28
C GLU A 25 -0.36 -9.32 12.26
N PRO A 26 -0.60 -9.81 13.50
CA PRO A 26 0.44 -9.83 14.54
C PRO A 26 1.67 -10.68 14.17
N GLU A 27 1.47 -11.77 13.41
CA GLU A 27 2.56 -12.70 13.05
C GLU A 27 3.36 -12.23 11.83
N PHE A 28 2.85 -11.23 11.08
CA PHE A 28 3.49 -10.76 9.86
C PHE A 28 4.91 -10.26 10.09
N TYR A 29 5.13 -9.48 11.16
CA TYR A 29 6.45 -8.89 11.43
C TYR A 29 7.54 -9.95 11.63
N ALA A 30 7.24 -11.00 12.40
CA ALA A 30 8.19 -12.08 12.64
C ALA A 30 8.53 -12.83 11.34
N ALA A 31 7.52 -13.22 10.57
CA ALA A 31 7.72 -13.89 9.28
C ALA A 31 8.52 -13.01 8.30
N TRP A 32 8.19 -11.71 8.22
CA TRP A 32 8.90 -10.75 7.39
C TRP A 32 10.37 -10.58 7.79
N GLN A 33 10.67 -10.53 9.10
CA GLN A 33 12.05 -10.44 9.59
C GLN A 33 12.88 -11.69 9.23
N TYR A 34 12.35 -12.89 9.48
CA TYR A 34 13.05 -14.13 9.18
C TYR A 34 13.27 -14.28 7.67
N TYR A 35 12.23 -14.02 6.88
CA TYR A 35 12.32 -14.01 5.42
C TYR A 35 13.38 -13.03 4.90
N SER A 36 13.34 -11.78 5.37
CA SER A 36 14.27 -10.73 4.94
C SER A 36 15.72 -11.05 5.31
N ARG A 37 15.95 -11.63 6.50
CA ARG A 37 17.27 -12.08 6.93
C ARG A 37 17.79 -13.22 6.04
N ALA A 38 16.96 -14.23 5.81
CA ALA A 38 17.32 -15.36 4.94
C ALA A 38 17.64 -14.90 3.51
N LEU A 39 16.82 -14.00 2.96
CA LEU A 39 17.03 -13.41 1.63
C LEU A 39 18.36 -12.66 1.54
N LYS A 40 18.69 -11.86 2.55
CA LYS A 40 19.95 -11.11 2.61
C LYS A 40 21.15 -12.06 2.66
N GLN A 41 21.09 -13.12 3.45
CA GLN A 41 22.17 -14.11 3.57
C GLN A 41 22.33 -14.90 2.27
N ARG A 42 21.23 -15.43 1.71
CA ARG A 42 21.29 -16.12 0.42
C ARG A 42 21.86 -15.24 -0.69
N ASN A 43 21.39 -13.99 -0.82
CA ASN A 43 21.91 -13.06 -1.81
C ASN A 43 23.39 -12.67 -1.57
N SER A 44 23.85 -12.64 -0.33
CA SER A 44 25.28 -12.44 -0.01
C SER A 44 26.13 -13.60 -0.52
N LEU A 45 25.70 -14.84 -0.31
CA LEU A 45 26.39 -16.03 -0.84
C LEU A 45 26.44 -15.98 -2.37
N LEU A 46 25.31 -15.74 -3.05
CA LEU A 46 25.22 -15.63 -4.51
C LEU A 46 26.16 -14.57 -5.10
N LYS A 47 26.48 -13.50 -4.34
CA LYS A 47 27.41 -12.45 -4.77
C LYS A 47 28.87 -12.79 -4.57
N THR A 48 29.21 -13.51 -3.51
CA THR A 48 30.60 -13.69 -3.07
C THR A 48 31.26 -14.95 -3.62
N ARG A 49 30.49 -15.99 -3.94
CA ARG A 49 31.00 -17.26 -4.42
C ARG A 49 30.60 -17.52 -5.87
N ARG A 50 31.55 -17.98 -6.70
CA ARG A 50 31.29 -18.30 -8.12
C ARG A 50 30.65 -19.68 -8.32
N ASN A 51 30.95 -20.64 -7.43
CA ASN A 51 30.41 -22.00 -7.47
C ASN A 51 29.78 -22.32 -6.12
N ILE A 52 28.47 -22.19 -6.03
CA ILE A 52 27.68 -22.56 -4.86
C ILE A 52 26.78 -23.72 -5.25
N SER A 53 26.91 -24.83 -4.54
CA SER A 53 25.99 -25.96 -4.71
C SER A 53 24.64 -25.70 -4.05
N LEU A 54 23.62 -26.46 -4.44
CA LEU A 54 22.31 -26.39 -3.78
C LEU A 54 22.42 -26.71 -2.28
N SER A 55 23.33 -27.61 -1.89
CA SER A 55 23.55 -27.98 -0.49
C SER A 55 24.10 -26.81 0.35
N ASP A 56 24.92 -25.92 -0.25
CA ASP A 56 25.48 -24.77 0.46
C ASP A 56 24.42 -23.72 0.83
N ILE A 57 23.34 -23.61 0.06
CA ILE A 57 22.28 -22.63 0.26
C ILE A 57 20.96 -23.24 0.75
N GLU A 58 20.91 -24.55 0.92
CA GLU A 58 19.69 -25.25 1.36
C GLU A 58 19.09 -24.69 2.66
N PRO A 59 19.86 -24.39 3.73
CA PRO A 59 19.30 -23.81 4.93
C PRO A 59 18.53 -22.51 4.68
N TRP A 60 19.05 -21.67 3.78
CA TRP A 60 18.42 -20.41 3.40
C TRP A 60 17.20 -20.64 2.51
N ASN A 61 17.24 -21.62 1.60
CA ASN A 61 16.10 -22.01 0.78
C ASN A 61 14.94 -22.51 1.64
N ARG A 62 15.19 -23.31 2.68
CA ARG A 62 14.16 -23.77 3.64
C ARG A 62 13.51 -22.58 4.36
N MET A 63 14.32 -21.68 4.93
CA MET A 63 13.79 -20.50 5.60
C MET A 63 13.01 -19.60 4.64
N LEU A 64 13.50 -19.39 3.42
CA LEU A 64 12.79 -18.60 2.42
C LEU A 64 11.46 -19.22 2.03
N SER A 65 11.40 -20.53 1.84
CA SER A 65 10.16 -21.23 1.53
C SER A 65 9.17 -21.14 2.69
N GLU A 66 9.59 -21.52 3.90
CA GLU A 66 8.73 -21.51 5.09
C GLU A 66 8.12 -20.13 5.35
N TYR A 67 8.96 -19.12 5.54
CA TYR A 67 8.47 -17.76 5.85
C TYR A 67 7.91 -17.03 4.62
N GLY A 68 8.38 -17.37 3.43
CA GLY A 68 7.87 -16.81 2.18
C GLY A 68 6.45 -17.25 1.88
N GLU A 69 6.13 -18.50 2.10
CA GLU A 69 4.78 -19.04 1.92
C GLU A 69 3.83 -18.55 3.02
N ALA A 70 4.32 -18.42 4.25
CA ALA A 70 3.56 -17.79 5.32
C ALA A 70 3.19 -16.33 4.98
N LEU A 71 4.16 -15.52 4.51
CA LEU A 71 3.91 -14.15 4.05
C LEU A 71 2.92 -14.10 2.89
N HIS A 72 3.03 -15.03 1.94
CA HIS A 72 2.11 -15.12 0.81
C HIS A 72 0.67 -15.40 1.28
N SER A 73 0.48 -16.43 2.10
CA SER A 73 -0.82 -16.80 2.63
C SER A 73 -1.50 -15.66 3.40
N GLN A 74 -0.74 -14.99 4.26
CA GLN A 74 -1.23 -13.83 5.01
C GLN A 74 -1.61 -12.67 4.07
N ARG A 75 -0.79 -12.35 3.05
CA ARG A 75 -1.08 -11.29 2.09
C ARG A 75 -2.34 -11.59 1.26
N VAL A 76 -2.53 -12.83 0.80
CA VAL A 76 -3.76 -13.23 0.09
C VAL A 76 -4.98 -12.96 0.95
N SER A 77 -5.00 -13.46 2.18
CA SER A 77 -6.12 -13.27 3.11
C SER A 77 -6.41 -11.79 3.38
N ILE A 78 -5.38 -10.98 3.58
CA ILE A 78 -5.57 -9.55 3.85
C ILE A 78 -6.02 -8.79 2.61
N VAL A 79 -5.50 -9.09 1.43
CA VAL A 79 -5.93 -8.42 0.19
C VAL A 79 -7.40 -8.70 -0.10
N GLU A 80 -7.87 -9.93 0.12
CA GLU A 80 -9.29 -10.28 -0.02
C GLU A 80 -10.18 -9.47 0.93
N GLN A 81 -9.81 -9.38 2.21
CA GLN A 81 -10.53 -8.59 3.20
C GLN A 81 -10.47 -7.09 2.87
N TRP A 82 -9.29 -6.58 2.52
CA TRP A 82 -9.08 -5.17 2.19
C TRP A 82 -9.87 -4.75 0.95
N ASN A 83 -9.98 -5.64 -0.04
CA ASN A 83 -10.71 -5.32 -1.27
C ASN A 83 -12.17 -4.90 -1.01
N GLN A 84 -12.83 -5.40 0.04
CA GLN A 84 -14.18 -4.99 0.39
C GLN A 84 -14.22 -3.49 0.77
N PHE A 85 -13.35 -3.07 1.68
CA PHE A 85 -13.21 -1.67 2.09
C PHE A 85 -12.77 -0.78 0.92
N PHE A 86 -11.88 -1.29 0.07
CA PHE A 86 -11.38 -0.56 -1.09
C PHE A 86 -12.50 -0.29 -2.11
N GLN A 87 -13.35 -1.27 -2.40
CA GLN A 87 -14.47 -1.08 -3.34
C GLN A 87 -15.47 -0.03 -2.83
N ASP A 88 -15.68 0.05 -1.52
CA ASP A 88 -16.58 1.06 -0.93
C ASP A 88 -16.00 2.46 -1.09
N ASP A 89 -14.73 2.67 -0.77
CA ASP A 89 -14.05 3.96 -0.95
C ASP A 89 -13.89 4.34 -2.43
N LEU A 90 -13.65 3.34 -3.30
CA LEU A 90 -13.57 3.56 -4.75
C LEU A 90 -14.90 4.08 -5.31
N LYS A 91 -16.03 3.50 -4.91
CA LYS A 91 -17.38 3.96 -5.34
C LYS A 91 -17.66 5.39 -4.92
N ILE A 92 -17.16 5.81 -3.75
CA ILE A 92 -17.36 7.18 -3.26
C ILE A 92 -16.47 8.16 -4.03
N LEU A 93 -15.16 7.86 -4.15
CA LEU A 93 -14.20 8.81 -4.71
C LEU A 93 -14.13 8.79 -6.24
N LEU A 94 -14.35 7.64 -6.86
CA LEU A 94 -14.27 7.39 -8.30
C LEU A 94 -15.50 6.61 -8.82
N PRO A 95 -16.73 7.15 -8.69
CA PRO A 95 -17.98 6.41 -8.91
C PRO A 95 -18.12 5.78 -10.31
N ASN A 96 -17.43 6.32 -11.31
CA ASN A 96 -17.52 5.89 -12.70
C ASN A 96 -16.34 5.01 -13.14
N ILE A 97 -15.48 4.57 -12.21
CA ILE A 97 -14.27 3.80 -12.51
C ILE A 97 -14.30 2.49 -11.76
N GLN A 98 -14.10 1.40 -12.47
CA GLN A 98 -13.95 0.07 -11.92
C GLN A 98 -12.46 -0.27 -11.82
N ILE A 99 -12.00 -0.69 -10.64
CA ILE A 99 -10.62 -1.11 -10.40
C ILE A 99 -10.63 -2.36 -9.54
N ALA A 100 -9.94 -3.40 -10.01
CA ALA A 100 -9.69 -4.62 -9.25
C ALA A 100 -8.28 -4.55 -8.62
N LEU A 101 -8.18 -5.02 -7.37
CA LEU A 101 -6.91 -5.30 -6.71
C LEU A 101 -6.52 -6.75 -7.02
N GLU A 102 -5.44 -6.97 -7.75
CA GLU A 102 -4.92 -8.30 -8.04
C GLU A 102 -3.54 -8.50 -7.41
N TYR A 103 -3.45 -9.43 -6.47
CA TYR A 103 -2.19 -9.77 -5.82
C TYR A 103 -1.42 -10.82 -6.64
N SER A 104 -0.14 -10.54 -6.87
CA SER A 104 0.83 -11.47 -7.46
C SER A 104 1.85 -11.88 -6.41
N ALA A 105 2.07 -13.17 -6.22
CA ALA A 105 2.94 -13.73 -5.19
C ALA A 105 4.44 -13.44 -5.42
N GLY A 106 4.85 -13.22 -6.67
CA GLY A 106 6.25 -13.07 -7.06
C GLY A 106 6.99 -14.42 -7.18
N PHE A 107 6.25 -15.54 -7.13
CA PHE A 107 6.73 -16.90 -7.37
C PHE A 107 5.58 -17.77 -7.88
N HIS A 108 5.88 -19.00 -8.37
CA HIS A 108 4.87 -19.93 -8.88
C HIS A 108 4.20 -20.69 -7.73
N THR A 109 3.01 -20.24 -7.35
CA THR A 109 2.29 -20.77 -6.18
C THR A 109 1.85 -22.21 -6.31
N GLU A 110 1.64 -22.69 -7.53
CA GLU A 110 1.22 -24.09 -7.80
C GLU A 110 2.30 -25.12 -7.42
N GLN A 111 3.56 -24.78 -7.60
CA GLN A 111 4.70 -25.65 -7.26
C GLN A 111 5.39 -25.30 -5.94
N GLY A 112 5.08 -24.13 -5.40
CA GLY A 112 5.66 -23.62 -4.16
C GLY A 112 7.03 -22.95 -4.32
N LEU A 113 7.39 -22.12 -3.36
CA LEU A 113 8.63 -21.31 -3.41
C LEU A 113 9.90 -22.18 -3.36
N MET A 114 9.91 -23.28 -2.62
CA MET A 114 11.06 -24.19 -2.58
C MET A 114 11.42 -24.69 -3.97
N GLN A 115 10.43 -25.10 -4.76
CA GLN A 115 10.66 -25.60 -6.10
C GLN A 115 11.25 -24.54 -7.02
N ASP A 116 10.76 -23.29 -6.93
CA ASP A 116 11.35 -22.17 -7.67
C ASP A 116 12.81 -21.93 -7.30
N LEU A 117 13.14 -21.93 -5.99
CA LEU A 117 14.50 -21.71 -5.51
C LEU A 117 15.49 -22.78 -5.97
N ILE A 118 15.01 -24.02 -6.16
CA ILE A 118 15.80 -25.14 -6.69
C ILE A 118 15.92 -25.02 -8.21
N GLN A 119 14.81 -24.90 -8.91
CA GLN A 119 14.74 -24.89 -10.37
C GLN A 119 15.53 -23.73 -10.99
N TYR A 120 15.44 -22.54 -10.37
CA TYR A 120 16.08 -21.33 -10.89
C TYR A 120 17.43 -21.00 -10.24
N HIS A 121 18.02 -21.96 -9.49
CA HIS A 121 19.31 -21.75 -8.81
C HIS A 121 20.43 -21.30 -9.73
N ALA A 122 20.61 -21.93 -10.91
CA ALA A 122 21.61 -21.53 -11.89
C ALA A 122 21.44 -20.11 -12.38
N ARG A 123 20.19 -19.68 -12.56
CA ARG A 123 19.85 -18.31 -12.97
C ARG A 123 20.09 -17.30 -11.85
N ASP A 124 19.79 -17.66 -10.59
CA ASP A 124 20.10 -16.85 -9.42
C ASP A 124 21.62 -16.63 -9.25
N LEU A 125 22.42 -17.68 -9.51
CA LEU A 125 23.89 -17.59 -9.51
C LEU A 125 24.40 -16.62 -10.57
N ASP A 126 23.90 -16.71 -11.79
CA ASP A 126 24.26 -15.80 -12.88
C ASP A 126 23.90 -14.35 -12.57
N ARG A 127 22.67 -14.13 -12.07
CA ARG A 127 22.15 -12.81 -11.72
C ARG A 127 22.67 -12.26 -10.39
N ARG A 128 23.24 -13.11 -9.54
CA ARG A 128 23.73 -12.79 -8.19
C ARG A 128 22.64 -12.29 -7.22
N TYR A 129 21.40 -12.70 -7.42
CA TYR A 129 20.28 -12.43 -6.52
C TYR A 129 19.17 -13.46 -6.71
N THR A 130 18.33 -13.59 -5.68
CA THR A 130 17.13 -14.43 -5.70
C THR A 130 16.05 -13.78 -6.57
N GLU A 131 15.61 -14.48 -7.60
CA GLU A 131 14.65 -13.95 -8.57
C GLU A 131 13.19 -14.10 -8.11
N TYR A 132 12.84 -15.22 -7.48
CA TYR A 132 11.48 -15.56 -7.09
C TYR A 132 11.27 -15.45 -5.58
N GLY A 133 10.05 -15.01 -5.18
CA GLY A 133 9.61 -14.94 -3.80
C GLY A 133 8.80 -13.70 -3.47
N PRO A 134 8.24 -13.61 -2.24
CA PRO A 134 7.39 -12.50 -1.79
C PRO A 134 8.02 -11.10 -1.88
N HIS A 135 9.33 -10.98 -1.95
CA HIS A 135 10.04 -9.73 -2.21
C HIS A 135 9.85 -9.22 -3.66
N ARG A 136 9.31 -10.05 -4.56
CA ARG A 136 8.92 -9.74 -5.93
C ARG A 136 7.40 -9.63 -6.11
N ALA A 137 6.63 -9.88 -5.06
CA ALA A 137 5.19 -9.74 -5.09
C ALA A 137 4.76 -8.35 -5.57
N ASP A 138 3.56 -8.27 -6.12
CA ASP A 138 2.96 -7.00 -6.54
C ASP A 138 1.46 -6.97 -6.23
N LEU A 139 0.91 -5.76 -6.19
CA LEU A 139 -0.51 -5.47 -6.11
C LEU A 139 -0.90 -4.69 -7.37
N HIS A 140 -1.43 -5.38 -8.36
CA HIS A 140 -1.85 -4.76 -9.61
C HIS A 140 -3.20 -4.08 -9.44
N LEU A 141 -3.28 -2.84 -9.91
CA LEU A 141 -4.51 -2.04 -9.96
C LEU A 141 -5.03 -2.10 -11.39
N LYS A 142 -6.00 -2.97 -11.65
CA LYS A 142 -6.50 -3.22 -13.02
C LYS A 142 -7.87 -2.59 -13.26
N THR A 143 -7.97 -1.87 -14.36
CA THR A 143 -9.24 -1.43 -14.95
C THR A 143 -9.67 -2.39 -16.06
N PRO A 144 -10.93 -2.33 -16.55
CA PRO A 144 -11.33 -3.09 -17.73
C PRO A 144 -10.50 -2.81 -18.99
N PHE A 145 -9.78 -1.70 -19.04
CA PHE A 145 -9.02 -1.24 -20.20
C PHE A 145 -7.49 -1.41 -20.04
N GLY A 146 -7.03 -1.95 -18.92
CA GLY A 146 -5.61 -2.16 -18.63
C GLY A 146 -5.21 -1.71 -17.23
N LEU A 147 -3.90 -1.59 -16.98
CA LEU A 147 -3.39 -1.13 -15.71
C LEU A 147 -3.74 0.33 -15.43
N ALA A 148 -4.04 0.67 -14.19
CA ALA A 148 -4.47 1.99 -13.78
C ALA A 148 -3.45 3.11 -14.10
N ASP A 149 -2.15 2.79 -14.08
CA ASP A 149 -1.07 3.73 -14.43
C ASP A 149 -1.13 4.23 -15.88
N HIS A 150 -1.65 3.40 -16.80
CA HIS A 150 -1.77 3.74 -18.22
C HIS A 150 -3.12 4.36 -18.60
N VAL A 151 -4.17 4.11 -17.81
CA VAL A 151 -5.56 4.46 -18.15
C VAL A 151 -6.02 5.73 -17.45
N LEU A 152 -5.58 5.96 -16.20
CA LEU A 152 -6.12 7.04 -15.38
C LEU A 152 -5.41 8.38 -15.59
N SER A 153 -6.20 9.46 -15.56
CA SER A 153 -5.67 10.84 -15.49
C SER A 153 -4.97 11.10 -14.15
N ARG A 154 -4.17 12.15 -14.05
CA ARG A 154 -3.46 12.53 -12.81
C ARG A 154 -4.40 12.71 -11.62
N GLY A 155 -5.51 13.43 -11.80
CA GLY A 155 -6.52 13.61 -10.75
C GLY A 155 -7.16 12.28 -10.32
N GLN A 156 -7.49 11.39 -11.27
CA GLN A 156 -8.02 10.06 -10.97
C GLN A 156 -7.00 9.18 -10.23
N LYS A 157 -5.72 9.24 -10.59
CA LYS A 157 -4.64 8.53 -9.86
C LYS A 157 -4.55 9.02 -8.42
N LYS A 158 -4.66 10.32 -8.17
CA LYS A 158 -4.65 10.88 -6.82
C LYS A 158 -5.84 10.38 -5.99
N LEU A 159 -7.05 10.41 -6.55
CA LEU A 159 -8.25 9.86 -5.90
C LEU A 159 -8.15 8.36 -5.65
N LEU A 160 -7.55 7.60 -6.57
CA LEU A 160 -7.30 6.17 -6.38
C LEU A 160 -6.36 5.91 -5.19
N ILE A 161 -5.29 6.68 -5.05
CA ILE A 161 -4.38 6.56 -3.90
C ILE A 161 -5.09 6.92 -2.61
N MET A 162 -5.94 7.93 -2.62
CA MET A 162 -6.76 8.27 -1.46
C MET A 162 -7.72 7.13 -1.11
N ALA A 163 -8.42 6.53 -2.10
CA ALA A 163 -9.26 5.36 -1.87
C ALA A 163 -8.50 4.19 -1.24
N LEU A 164 -7.29 3.89 -1.74
CA LEU A 164 -6.42 2.86 -1.17
C LEU A 164 -6.05 3.15 0.29
N LYS A 165 -5.69 4.38 0.61
CA LYS A 165 -5.29 4.76 1.98
C LYS A 165 -6.48 4.83 2.94
N LEU A 166 -7.61 5.39 2.51
CA LEU A 166 -8.81 5.49 3.35
C LEU A 166 -9.39 4.10 3.64
N SER A 167 -9.39 3.20 2.67
CA SER A 167 -9.81 1.82 2.88
C SER A 167 -8.91 1.06 3.87
N GLN A 168 -7.61 1.35 3.91
CA GLN A 168 -6.73 0.83 4.96
C GLN A 168 -7.13 1.36 6.35
N ILE A 169 -7.43 2.66 6.45
CA ILE A 169 -7.91 3.27 7.70
C ILE A 169 -9.23 2.65 8.12
N ALA A 170 -10.19 2.49 7.20
CA ALA A 170 -11.47 1.84 7.49
C ALA A 170 -11.28 0.40 8.02
N MET A 171 -10.36 -0.36 7.41
CA MET A 171 -10.01 -1.69 7.88
C MET A 171 -9.35 -1.70 9.26
N LEU A 172 -8.52 -0.70 9.59
CA LEU A 172 -7.94 -0.53 10.93
C LEU A 172 -9.02 -0.24 11.97
N HIS A 173 -9.97 0.66 11.67
CA HIS A 173 -11.09 0.98 12.54
C HIS A 173 -12.00 -0.23 12.79
N ALA A 174 -12.27 -1.04 11.77
CA ALA A 174 -13.01 -2.29 11.91
C ALA A 174 -12.31 -3.29 12.88
N ARG A 175 -11.03 -3.07 13.18
CA ARG A 175 -10.23 -3.82 14.17
C ARG A 175 -9.96 -3.04 15.46
N ASN A 176 -10.77 -2.01 15.74
CA ASN A 176 -10.69 -1.16 16.94
C ASN A 176 -9.32 -0.45 17.09
N LYS A 177 -8.70 -0.06 15.97
CA LYS A 177 -7.45 0.72 15.97
C LYS A 177 -7.75 2.16 15.62
N GLU A 178 -7.40 3.07 16.53
CA GLU A 178 -7.51 4.50 16.30
C GLU A 178 -6.43 5.00 15.34
N THR A 179 -6.77 5.99 14.54
CA THR A 179 -5.87 6.57 13.53
C THR A 179 -5.94 8.08 13.53
N VAL A 180 -4.82 8.71 13.17
CA VAL A 180 -4.73 10.14 12.85
C VAL A 180 -4.43 10.28 11.37
N VAL A 181 -5.22 11.07 10.66
CA VAL A 181 -5.07 11.32 9.24
C VAL A 181 -4.39 12.66 9.02
N LEU A 182 -3.29 12.66 8.28
CA LEU A 182 -2.61 13.88 7.85
C LEU A 182 -2.83 14.04 6.35
N LEU A 183 -3.47 15.12 5.95
CA LEU A 183 -3.77 15.43 4.56
C LEU A 183 -3.12 16.77 4.17
N ASP A 184 -2.09 16.68 3.36
CA ASP A 184 -1.36 17.86 2.89
C ASP A 184 -1.95 18.34 1.56
N ASP A 185 -2.22 19.65 1.50
CA ASP A 185 -2.74 20.36 0.33
C ASP A 185 -3.97 19.68 -0.32
N LEU A 186 -5.10 19.71 0.42
CA LEU A 186 -6.37 19.14 -0.02
C LEU A 186 -6.83 19.65 -1.39
N THR A 187 -6.62 20.96 -1.63
CA THR A 187 -7.18 21.65 -2.80
C THR A 187 -6.35 21.47 -4.06
N ALA A 188 -5.09 21.06 -3.93
CA ALA A 188 -4.23 20.85 -5.08
C ALA A 188 -4.72 19.69 -5.96
N GLU A 189 -5.01 20.00 -7.21
CA GLU A 189 -5.29 19.02 -8.28
C GLU A 189 -6.62 18.23 -8.15
N LEU A 190 -7.50 18.57 -7.20
CA LEU A 190 -8.85 18.02 -7.11
C LEU A 190 -9.89 19.05 -7.48
N ASP A 191 -10.90 18.65 -8.27
CA ASP A 191 -12.07 19.46 -8.48
C ASP A 191 -12.94 19.57 -7.21
N VAL A 192 -13.83 20.57 -7.18
CA VAL A 192 -14.67 20.89 -6.02
C VAL A 192 -15.54 19.67 -5.59
N ALA A 193 -16.06 18.92 -6.55
CA ALA A 193 -16.89 17.77 -6.26
C ALA A 193 -16.07 16.61 -5.65
N ALA A 194 -14.83 16.41 -6.11
CA ALA A 194 -13.92 15.42 -5.52
C ALA A 194 -13.47 15.82 -4.10
N GLN A 195 -13.20 17.12 -3.86
CA GLN A 195 -12.91 17.64 -2.52
C GLN A 195 -14.07 17.38 -1.56
N GLN A 196 -15.29 17.68 -1.98
CA GLN A 196 -16.49 17.44 -1.17
C GLN A 196 -16.65 15.96 -0.79
N ARG A 197 -16.56 15.03 -1.77
CA ARG A 197 -16.64 13.58 -1.51
C ARG A 197 -15.55 13.11 -0.54
N LEU A 198 -14.33 13.65 -0.68
CA LEU A 198 -13.22 13.29 0.19
C LEU A 198 -13.44 13.78 1.63
N ILE A 199 -13.88 15.03 1.84
CA ILE A 199 -14.17 15.60 3.15
C ILE A 199 -15.33 14.82 3.81
N GLU A 200 -16.40 14.55 3.07
CA GLU A 200 -17.52 13.74 3.54
C GLU A 200 -17.07 12.34 3.98
N ARG A 201 -16.25 11.69 3.18
CA ARG A 201 -15.73 10.35 3.54
C ARG A 201 -14.83 10.39 4.77
N LEU A 202 -13.95 11.39 4.88
CA LEU A 202 -13.10 11.58 6.06
C LEU A 202 -13.92 11.78 7.35
N SER A 203 -15.03 12.52 7.29
CA SER A 203 -15.90 12.74 8.45
C SER A 203 -16.57 11.44 8.95
N GLN A 204 -16.82 10.49 8.06
CA GLN A 204 -17.42 9.20 8.39
C GLN A 204 -16.45 8.19 9.00
N LEU A 205 -15.13 8.41 8.85
CA LEU A 205 -14.12 7.46 9.35
C LEU A 205 -13.93 7.52 10.86
N GLY A 206 -14.34 8.60 11.54
CA GLY A 206 -14.14 8.76 12.99
C GLY A 206 -12.69 9.00 13.42
N SER A 207 -11.78 9.27 12.47
CA SER A 207 -10.39 9.63 12.75
C SER A 207 -10.25 11.10 13.10
N GLN A 208 -9.24 11.44 13.89
CA GLN A 208 -8.78 12.83 13.96
C GLN A 208 -8.07 13.19 12.64
N VAL A 209 -8.50 14.27 12.00
CA VAL A 209 -7.95 14.70 10.71
C VAL A 209 -7.25 16.04 10.85
N PHE A 210 -6.00 16.10 10.42
CA PHE A 210 -5.28 17.36 10.20
C PHE A 210 -5.14 17.57 8.70
N MET A 211 -5.61 18.72 8.20
CA MET A 211 -5.47 19.02 6.78
C MET A 211 -4.88 20.43 6.58
N THR A 212 -4.07 20.57 5.54
CA THR A 212 -3.57 21.85 5.07
C THR A 212 -4.28 22.27 3.79
N THR A 213 -4.47 23.55 3.60
CA THR A 213 -5.06 24.12 2.39
C THR A 213 -4.59 25.56 2.18
N LEU A 214 -4.44 25.95 0.92
CA LEU A 214 -4.26 27.35 0.52
C LEU A 214 -5.61 28.05 0.29
N GLU A 215 -6.70 27.30 0.05
CA GLU A 215 -8.04 27.79 -0.26
C GLU A 215 -8.97 27.63 0.95
N ARG A 216 -8.81 28.50 1.96
CA ARG A 216 -9.59 28.44 3.19
C ARG A 216 -11.11 28.40 2.94
N GLU A 217 -11.62 29.30 2.11
CA GLU A 217 -13.06 29.49 1.95
C GLU A 217 -13.77 28.26 1.41
N SER A 218 -13.17 27.58 0.43
CA SER A 218 -13.70 26.35 -0.17
C SER A 218 -13.84 25.24 0.89
N VAL A 219 -12.78 24.99 1.65
CA VAL A 219 -12.76 23.92 2.67
C VAL A 219 -13.72 24.23 3.82
N VAL A 220 -13.71 25.46 4.35
CA VAL A 220 -14.58 25.88 5.45
C VAL A 220 -16.05 25.77 5.05
N LYS A 221 -16.41 26.13 3.81
CA LYS A 221 -17.76 25.95 3.29
C LYS A 221 -18.19 24.48 3.35
N HIS A 222 -17.40 23.57 2.82
CA HIS A 222 -17.71 22.14 2.84
C HIS A 222 -17.87 21.58 4.26
N LEU A 223 -16.98 21.99 5.20
CA LEU A 223 -17.05 21.55 6.58
C LEU A 223 -18.34 22.05 7.28
N LYS A 224 -18.76 23.30 7.01
CA LYS A 224 -20.00 23.88 7.54
C LYS A 224 -21.24 23.23 6.94
N ASP A 225 -21.25 22.97 5.62
CA ASP A 225 -22.36 22.32 4.94
C ASP A 225 -22.60 20.90 5.49
N LEU A 226 -21.55 20.21 5.93
CA LEU A 226 -21.61 18.87 6.56
C LEU A 226 -21.79 18.92 8.09
N SER A 227 -21.90 20.10 8.70
CA SER A 227 -22.01 20.28 10.16
C SER A 227 -20.86 19.62 10.95
N ILE A 228 -19.64 19.60 10.38
CA ILE A 228 -18.45 19.01 11.00
C ILE A 228 -17.87 20.02 11.98
N SER A 229 -17.53 19.56 13.19
CA SER A 229 -16.77 20.36 14.16
C SER A 229 -15.31 20.43 13.75
N PHE A 230 -14.76 21.62 13.63
CA PHE A 230 -13.36 21.85 13.26
C PHE A 230 -12.76 23.06 13.97
N GLN A 231 -11.43 23.09 14.05
CA GLN A 231 -10.65 24.26 14.45
C GLN A 231 -9.78 24.68 13.28
N PHE A 232 -9.64 25.99 13.08
CA PHE A 232 -8.83 26.54 12.02
C PHE A 232 -7.60 27.23 12.61
N PHE A 233 -6.42 26.86 12.11
CA PHE A 233 -5.15 27.44 12.49
C PHE A 233 -4.54 28.17 11.30
N HIS A 234 -4.11 29.41 11.53
CA HIS A 234 -3.32 30.15 10.57
C HIS A 234 -1.84 29.95 10.85
N VAL A 235 -1.07 29.63 9.82
CA VAL A 235 0.38 29.41 9.90
C VAL A 235 1.06 30.51 9.08
N ASP A 236 1.78 31.40 9.75
CA ASP A 236 2.53 32.49 9.11
C ASP A 236 3.93 32.59 9.70
N HIS A 237 4.96 32.60 8.85
CA HIS A 237 6.38 32.66 9.24
C HIS A 237 6.78 31.68 10.37
N GLY A 238 6.22 30.48 10.38
CA GLY A 238 6.48 29.44 11.40
C GLY A 238 5.74 29.66 12.73
N GLN A 239 4.88 30.65 12.83
CA GLN A 239 3.98 30.86 13.97
C GLN A 239 2.59 30.31 13.66
N VAL A 240 2.01 29.61 14.65
CA VAL A 240 0.67 29.02 14.56
C VAL A 240 -0.27 29.78 15.48
N SER A 241 -1.36 30.32 14.93
CA SER A 241 -2.40 30.99 15.69
C SER A 241 -3.77 30.41 15.42
N LEU A 242 -4.61 30.31 16.45
CA LEU A 242 -6.01 29.94 16.29
C LEU A 242 -6.74 31.04 15.55
N ALA A 243 -7.36 30.76 14.43
CA ALA A 243 -8.16 31.70 13.67
C ALA A 243 -9.66 31.40 13.88
N ALA A 244 -10.47 32.45 13.82
CA ALA A 244 -11.93 32.31 13.81
C ALA A 244 -12.37 31.52 12.57
N PRO A 245 -13.34 30.59 12.69
CA PRO A 245 -13.85 29.77 11.60
C PRO A 245 -14.58 30.57 10.51
#